data_0f75e5e667611e88da8307dc485994cf
#
_entry.id   0f75e5e667611e88da8307dc485994cf
#
_cell.length_a   1.000
_cell.length_b   1.000
_cell.length_c   1.000
_cell.angle_alpha   90.00
_cell.angle_beta   90.00
_cell.angle_gamma   90.00
#
_symmetry.space_group_name_H-M   'P 1'
#
loop_
_entity.id
_entity.type
_entity.pdbx_description
1 polymer ?
#
loop_
_entity_poly.entity_id
_entity_poly.type
_entity_poly.pdbx_seq_one_letter_code
_entity_poly.pdbx_strand_id
1 'polypeptide(L)' 'MKAVNIIWDVDYEEDRESLPSEIDIPEGMTDEEEISDYLSDTTGYCHNGFYLIN' A
#
# COMPACT_ATOMS: atom_id res chain seq x y z
N MET A 1 -9.37 -7.36 -5.65
CA MET A 1 -7.93 -7.48 -5.41
C MET A 1 -7.55 -6.65 -4.20
N LYS A 2 -6.61 -7.12 -3.42
CA LYS A 2 -6.16 -6.45 -2.21
C LYS A 2 -4.63 -6.45 -2.16
N ALA A 3 -4.04 -5.32 -1.75
CA ALA A 3 -2.62 -5.25 -1.46
C ALA A 3 -2.42 -5.63 0.01
N VAL A 4 -1.51 -6.56 0.27
CA VAL A 4 -1.27 -7.07 1.63
C VAL A 4 0.21 -7.04 1.96
N ASN A 5 0.53 -7.13 3.25
CA ASN A 5 1.90 -7.09 3.74
C ASN A 5 2.66 -5.87 3.20
N ILE A 6 2.00 -4.72 3.23
CA ILE A 6 2.59 -3.48 2.72
C ILE A 6 3.70 -3.03 3.66
N ILE A 7 4.89 -2.82 3.11
CA ILE A 7 6.04 -2.35 3.88
C ILE A 7 6.18 -0.86 3.66
N TRP A 8 5.76 -0.07 4.62
CA TRP A 8 5.81 1.38 4.54
C TRP A 8 7.20 1.90 4.83
N ASP A 9 7.64 2.89 4.04
CA ASP A 9 8.92 3.55 4.23
C ASP A 9 8.71 4.73 5.19
N VAL A 10 8.80 4.46 6.48
CA VAL A 10 8.60 5.46 7.53
C VAL A 10 9.75 5.38 8.54
N ASP A 11 10.09 6.53 9.11
CA ASP A 11 11.19 6.63 10.06
C ASP A 11 10.83 6.18 11.48
N TYR A 12 9.54 6.21 11.81
CA TYR A 12 9.06 5.92 13.16
C TYR A 12 8.12 4.73 13.17
N GLU A 13 8.28 3.84 14.14
CA GLU A 13 7.38 2.70 14.30
C GLU A 13 5.94 3.12 14.56
N GLU A 14 5.77 4.26 15.25
CA GLU A 14 4.42 4.79 15.51
C GLU A 14 3.67 5.08 14.22
N ASP A 15 4.36 5.62 13.23
CA ASP A 15 3.74 5.90 11.93
C ASP A 15 3.39 4.59 11.23
N ARG A 16 4.25 3.59 11.33
CA ARG A 16 4.00 2.28 10.72
C ARG A 16 2.78 1.61 11.33
N GLU A 17 2.63 1.69 12.65
CA GLU A 17 1.50 1.10 13.36
C GLU A 17 0.18 1.77 13.00
N SER A 18 0.22 3.06 12.67
CA SER A 18 -0.99 3.79 12.29
C SER A 18 -1.38 3.56 10.82
N LEU A 19 -0.49 2.97 10.01
CA LEU A 19 -0.76 2.71 8.61
C LEU A 19 -1.34 1.30 8.42
N PRO A 20 -2.27 1.13 7.47
CA PRO A 20 -2.85 -0.19 7.23
C PRO A 20 -1.83 -1.11 6.56
N SER A 21 -1.83 -2.39 6.95
CA SER A 21 -0.99 -3.39 6.30
C SER A 21 -1.66 -3.95 5.04
N GLU A 22 -2.97 -3.71 4.88
CA GLU A 22 -3.77 -4.18 3.75
C GLU A 22 -4.66 -3.05 3.25
N ILE A 23 -4.77 -2.95 1.94
CA ILE A 23 -5.63 -1.93 1.30
C ILE A 23 -6.36 -2.59 0.14
N ASP A 24 -7.67 -2.38 0.06
CA ASP A 24 -8.48 -2.84 -1.06
C ASP A 24 -8.14 -2.02 -2.31
N ILE A 25 -7.95 -2.71 -3.42
CA ILE A 25 -7.60 -2.07 -4.70
C ILE A 25 -8.86 -1.95 -5.56
N PRO A 26 -9.09 -0.79 -6.18
CA PRO A 26 -10.24 -0.60 -7.04
C PRO A 26 -10.29 -1.63 -8.17
N GLU A 27 -11.49 -2.05 -8.51
CA GLU A 27 -11.73 -2.97 -9.60
C GLU A 27 -11.27 -2.34 -10.91
N GLY A 28 -10.54 -3.10 -11.72
CA GLY A 28 -10.01 -2.58 -12.97
C GLY A 28 -8.60 -2.04 -12.89
N MET A 29 -8.09 -1.80 -11.69
CA MET A 29 -6.70 -1.38 -11.51
C MET A 29 -5.83 -2.63 -11.38
N THR A 30 -5.08 -2.95 -12.44
CA THR A 30 -4.30 -4.17 -12.52
C THR A 30 -2.80 -3.93 -12.69
N ASP A 31 -2.40 -2.71 -13.01
CA ASP A 31 -0.99 -2.35 -13.21
C ASP A 31 -0.34 -2.08 -11.86
N GLU A 32 0.80 -2.73 -11.60
CA GLU A 32 1.53 -2.55 -10.34
C GLU A 32 1.94 -1.11 -10.10
N GLU A 33 2.30 -0.36 -11.15
CA GLU A 33 2.66 1.04 -11.01
C GLU A 33 1.47 1.88 -10.56
N GLU A 34 0.30 1.62 -11.15
CA GLU A 34 -0.93 2.31 -10.74
C GLU A 34 -1.31 1.98 -9.32
N ILE A 35 -1.17 0.70 -8.94
CA ILE A 35 -1.45 0.25 -7.59
C ILE A 35 -0.50 0.91 -6.60
N SER A 36 0.78 0.97 -6.94
CA SER A 36 1.79 1.62 -6.10
C SER A 36 1.45 3.08 -5.87
N ASP A 37 1.10 3.79 -6.94
CA ASP A 37 0.69 5.20 -6.85
C ASP A 37 -0.57 5.34 -6.00
N TYR A 38 -1.52 4.44 -6.16
CA TYR A 38 -2.76 4.45 -5.40
C TYR A 38 -2.49 4.30 -3.90
N LEU A 39 -1.59 3.39 -3.52
CA LEU A 39 -1.23 3.18 -2.12
C LEU A 39 -0.60 4.44 -1.52
N SER A 40 0.33 5.04 -2.24
CA SER A 40 1.01 6.25 -1.79
C SER A 40 0.05 7.44 -1.71
N ASP A 41 -0.84 7.56 -2.69
CA ASP A 41 -1.81 8.65 -2.77
C ASP A 41 -2.84 8.57 -1.65
N THR A 42 -3.28 7.35 -1.34
CA THR A 42 -4.30 7.11 -0.32
C THR A 42 -3.78 7.42 1.08
N THR A 43 -2.52 7.13 1.36
CA THR A 43 -1.94 7.29 2.69
C THR A 43 -1.04 8.52 2.82
N GLY A 44 -0.50 9.01 1.73
CA GLY A 44 0.48 10.08 1.75
C GLY A 44 1.89 9.62 2.08
N TYR A 45 2.12 8.30 2.18
CA TYR A 45 3.42 7.72 2.50
C TYR A 45 3.94 6.87 1.36
N CYS A 46 5.26 6.74 1.28
CA CYS A 46 5.90 5.83 0.33
C CYS A 46 5.98 4.43 0.93
N HIS A 47 6.11 3.42 0.07
CA HIS A 47 6.27 2.04 0.52
C HIS A 47 7.43 1.39 -0.21
N ASN A 48 8.00 0.34 0.39
CA ASN A 48 9.11 -0.42 -0.17
C ASN A 48 8.68 -1.72 -0.84
N GLY A 49 7.46 -2.14 -0.64
CA GLY A 49 6.94 -3.36 -1.26
C GLY A 49 5.57 -3.73 -0.74
N PHE A 50 4.92 -4.62 -1.47
CA PHE A 50 3.61 -5.15 -1.10
C PHE A 50 3.35 -6.42 -1.92
N TYR A 51 2.34 -7.19 -1.50
CA TYR A 51 1.87 -8.34 -2.23
C TYR A 51 0.42 -8.13 -2.63
N LEU A 52 0.02 -8.76 -3.75
CA LEU A 52 -1.35 -8.67 -4.24
C LEU A 52 -2.05 -10.01 -4.13
N ILE A 53 -3.28 -10.00 -3.66
CA ILE A 53 -4.14 -11.19 -3.60
C ILE A 53 -5.51 -10.85 -4.19
N ASN A 54 -6.15 -11.86 -4.74
CA ASN A 54 -7.51 -11.71 -5.27
C ASN A 54 -8.56 -11.97 -4.19
#